data_4edeb60442bfcfe2b2a5e1f6e4f8df79
#
_entry.id   4edeb60442bfcfe2b2a5e1f6e4f8df79
#
_cell.length_a   1.000
_cell.length_b   1.000
_cell.length_c   1.000
_cell.angle_alpha   90.00
_cell.angle_beta   90.00
_cell.angle_gamma   90.00
#
_symmetry.space_group_name_H-M   'P 1'
#
loop_
_entity.id
_entity.type
_entity.pdbx_description
1 polymer ?
#
loop_
_entity_poly.entity_id
_entity_poly.type
_entity_poly.pdbx_seq_one_letter_code
_entity_poly.pdbx_strand_id
1 'polypeptide(L)'
;MGSEMCIRDRPRSDLKEIVQESGQLEVPRLERYLSVMLTIAYIAPLLGLLGTVLGLVDTFVKFNVVSGQATIGDLSEGVYQSLITSAAGLAVAIPTFILYSYLSTFARNLMHDMERGGIEVVNILEDARKDEEVLEFSLAHGSNAKRESSGSGGDLEKESGLN
;
A
#
# COMPACT_ATOMS: atom_id res chain seq x y z
N MET A 1 -24.88 -13.21 8.70
CA MET A 1 -25.70 -12.24 9.44
C MET A 1 -25.14 -11.87 10.83
N GLY A 2 -24.00 -12.39 11.27
CA GLY A 2 -23.42 -12.09 12.60
C GLY A 2 -22.23 -11.13 12.63
N SER A 3 -21.58 -10.88 11.52
CA SER A 3 -20.34 -10.08 11.48
C SER A 3 -20.57 -8.57 11.33
N GLU A 4 -21.67 -8.14 10.76
CA GLU A 4 -21.97 -6.71 10.59
C GLU A 4 -22.39 -6.02 11.89
N MET A 5 -23.02 -6.75 12.80
CA MET A 5 -23.42 -6.23 14.12
C MET A 5 -22.22 -5.98 15.04
N CYS A 6 -21.15 -6.75 14.91
CA CYS A 6 -19.96 -6.58 15.76
C CYS A 6 -19.09 -5.35 15.38
N ILE A 7 -19.21 -4.84 14.17
CA ILE A 7 -18.45 -3.68 13.71
C ILE A 7 -19.10 -2.38 14.21
N ARG A 8 -20.42 -2.37 14.34
CA ARG A 8 -21.22 -1.19 14.71
C ARG A 8 -21.06 -0.74 16.16
N ASP A 9 -20.75 -1.66 17.07
CA ASP A 9 -20.65 -1.39 18.53
C ASP A 9 -19.22 -1.12 19.02
N ARG A 10 -18.20 -1.10 18.13
CA ARG A 10 -16.82 -0.90 18.55
C ARG A 10 -16.46 0.59 18.69
N PRO A 11 -15.60 0.93 19.68
CA PRO A 11 -15.10 2.30 19.83
C PRO A 11 -14.27 2.74 18.61
N ARG A 12 -14.22 4.03 18.37
CA ARG A 12 -13.56 4.68 17.22
C ARG A 12 -12.09 4.29 17.02
N SER A 13 -11.38 4.05 18.12
CA SER A 13 -9.99 3.58 18.14
C SER A 13 -9.85 2.23 17.44
N ASP A 14 -10.73 1.29 17.76
CA ASP A 14 -10.69 -0.08 17.26
C ASP A 14 -11.02 -0.14 15.75
N LEU A 15 -11.96 0.67 15.27
CA LEU A 15 -12.31 0.76 13.85
C LEU A 15 -11.16 1.30 13.01
N LYS A 16 -10.48 2.35 13.49
CA LYS A 16 -9.29 2.89 12.82
C LYS A 16 -8.15 1.87 12.80
N GLU A 17 -7.93 1.19 13.90
CA GLU A 17 -6.89 0.16 14.02
C GLU A 17 -7.14 -1.00 13.06
N ILE A 18 -8.37 -1.51 12.95
CA ILE A 18 -8.74 -2.60 12.02
C ILE A 18 -8.55 -2.16 10.55
N VAL A 19 -8.97 -0.96 10.18
CA VAL A 19 -8.80 -0.45 8.82
C VAL A 19 -7.32 -0.28 8.49
N GLN A 20 -6.54 0.24 9.43
CA GLN A 20 -5.11 0.43 9.26
C GLN A 20 -4.36 -0.90 9.21
N GLU A 21 -4.71 -1.85 10.06
CA GLU A 21 -4.14 -3.20 10.05
C GLU A 21 -4.46 -3.95 8.75
N SER A 22 -5.70 -3.88 8.28
CA SER A 22 -6.12 -4.50 7.02
C SER A 22 -5.39 -3.89 5.81
N GLY A 23 -5.19 -2.58 5.79
CA GLY A 23 -4.40 -1.89 4.76
C GLY A 23 -2.94 -2.31 4.77
N GLN A 24 -2.33 -2.49 5.94
CA GLN A 24 -0.93 -2.89 6.07
C GLN A 24 -0.66 -4.33 5.61
N LEU A 25 -1.63 -5.22 5.60
CA LEU A 25 -1.47 -6.60 5.17
C LEU A 25 -1.31 -6.76 3.64
N GLU A 26 -1.85 -5.85 2.85
CA GLU A 26 -1.73 -5.88 1.37
C GLU A 26 -0.44 -5.22 0.85
N VAL A 27 0.15 -4.30 1.62
CA VAL A 27 1.38 -3.57 1.28
C VAL A 27 2.55 -4.50 0.97
N PRO A 28 2.91 -5.48 1.82
CA PRO A 28 4.07 -6.33 1.59
C PRO A 28 3.94 -7.21 0.34
N ARG A 29 2.73 -7.47 -0.12
CA ARG A 29 2.49 -8.23 -1.34
C ARG A 29 2.85 -7.45 -2.60
N LEU A 30 2.53 -6.16 -2.62
CA LEU A 30 2.91 -5.24 -3.70
C LEU A 30 4.42 -4.97 -3.70
N GLU A 31 5.02 -4.75 -2.54
CA GLU A 31 6.45 -4.49 -2.39
C GLU A 31 7.33 -5.67 -2.81
N ARG A 32 6.86 -6.90 -2.64
CA ARG A 32 7.61 -8.10 -2.98
C ARG A 32 7.99 -8.16 -4.46
N TYR A 33 7.09 -7.84 -5.36
CA TYR A 33 7.35 -7.83 -6.81
C TYR A 33 8.23 -6.65 -7.22
N LEU A 34 8.04 -5.50 -6.61
CA LEU A 34 8.88 -4.33 -6.82
C LEU A 34 10.32 -4.57 -6.38
N SER A 35 10.53 -5.27 -5.27
CA SER A 35 11.85 -5.64 -4.77
C SER A 35 12.62 -6.53 -5.75
N VAL A 36 11.96 -7.48 -6.41
CA VAL A 36 12.59 -8.32 -7.44
C VAL A 36 13.04 -7.49 -8.65
N MET A 37 12.21 -6.56 -9.11
CA MET A 37 12.57 -5.66 -10.22
C MET A 37 13.78 -4.78 -9.87
N LEU A 38 13.81 -4.25 -8.64
CA LEU A 38 14.93 -3.46 -8.15
C LEU A 38 16.22 -4.28 -8.12
N THR A 39 16.14 -5.53 -7.68
CA THR A 39 17.28 -6.46 -7.64
C THR A 39 17.84 -6.70 -9.04
N ILE A 40 17.00 -6.92 -10.05
CA ILE A 40 17.41 -7.09 -11.44
C ILE A 40 18.07 -5.81 -11.95
N ALA A 41 17.50 -4.64 -11.67
CA ALA A 41 18.04 -3.36 -12.09
C ALA A 41 19.46 -3.09 -11.55
N TYR A 42 19.77 -3.56 -10.34
CA TYR A 42 21.11 -3.45 -9.77
C TYR A 42 22.07 -4.55 -10.23
N ILE A 43 21.61 -5.77 -10.36
CA ILE A 43 22.48 -6.90 -10.73
C ILE A 43 22.87 -6.85 -12.21
N ALA A 44 21.99 -6.39 -13.11
CA ALA A 44 22.29 -6.38 -14.54
C ALA A 44 23.54 -5.56 -14.91
N PRO A 45 23.77 -4.33 -14.41
CA PRO A 45 25.02 -3.61 -14.68
C PRO A 45 26.26 -4.30 -14.09
N LEU A 46 26.12 -4.93 -12.92
CA LEU A 46 27.23 -5.65 -12.28
C LEU A 46 27.63 -6.89 -13.09
N LEU A 47 26.67 -7.59 -13.67
CA LEU A 47 26.95 -8.70 -14.60
C LEU A 47 27.63 -8.19 -15.88
N GLY A 48 27.23 -7.03 -16.40
CA GLY A 48 27.90 -6.37 -17.51
C GLY A 48 29.36 -6.04 -17.19
N LEU A 49 29.61 -5.46 -16.00
CA LEU A 49 30.95 -5.17 -15.53
C LEU A 49 31.80 -6.44 -15.32
N LEU A 50 31.20 -7.47 -14.76
CA LEU A 50 31.86 -8.78 -14.62
C LEU A 50 32.31 -9.32 -15.99
N GLY A 51 31.46 -9.20 -17.01
CA GLY A 51 31.77 -9.59 -18.37
C GLY A 51 32.97 -8.83 -18.92
N THR A 52 33.12 -7.53 -18.65
CA THR A 52 34.32 -6.78 -19.09
C THR A 52 35.59 -7.27 -18.40
N VAL A 53 35.54 -7.56 -17.12
CA VAL A 53 36.70 -8.08 -16.41
C VAL A 53 37.14 -9.43 -16.94
N LEU A 54 36.18 -10.35 -17.12
CA LEU A 54 36.46 -11.68 -17.68
C LEU A 54 37.00 -11.61 -19.11
N GLY A 55 36.46 -10.76 -19.94
CA GLY A 55 36.93 -10.57 -21.32
C GLY A 55 38.34 -9.98 -21.40
N LEU A 56 38.67 -9.04 -20.52
CA LEU A 56 40.06 -8.52 -20.41
C LEU A 56 41.03 -9.62 -19.93
N VAL A 57 40.64 -10.41 -18.94
CA VAL A 57 41.47 -11.55 -18.46
C VAL A 57 41.73 -12.52 -19.60
N ASP A 58 40.73 -12.93 -20.36
CA ASP A 58 40.88 -13.82 -21.51
C ASP A 58 41.83 -13.24 -22.57
N THR A 59 41.70 -11.95 -22.84
CA THR A 59 42.57 -11.21 -23.76
C THR A 59 44.05 -11.25 -23.29
N PHE A 60 44.32 -11.00 -22.03
CA PHE A 60 45.69 -11.06 -21.50
C PHE A 60 46.26 -12.47 -21.47
N VAL A 61 45.44 -13.48 -21.19
CA VAL A 61 45.87 -14.89 -21.24
C VAL A 61 46.28 -15.27 -22.65
N LYS A 62 45.50 -14.92 -23.67
CA LYS A 62 45.81 -15.14 -25.08
C LYS A 62 47.10 -14.45 -25.48
N PHE A 63 47.28 -13.21 -25.05
CA PHE A 63 48.50 -12.44 -25.32
C PHE A 63 49.76 -13.11 -24.77
N ASN A 64 49.71 -13.65 -23.55
CA ASN A 64 50.87 -14.30 -22.94
C ASN A 64 51.16 -15.68 -23.56
N VAL A 65 50.18 -16.46 -23.98
CA VAL A 65 50.35 -17.80 -24.54
C VAL A 65 50.97 -17.74 -25.93
N VAL A 66 50.69 -16.74 -26.74
CA VAL A 66 51.19 -16.60 -28.11
C VAL A 66 52.63 -16.01 -28.17
N SER A 67 53.32 -15.94 -27.01
CA SER A 67 54.77 -15.59 -26.94
C SER A 67 55.14 -14.30 -27.68
N GLY A 68 54.33 -13.26 -27.56
CA GLY A 68 54.63 -11.93 -28.10
C GLY A 68 54.34 -11.75 -29.62
N GLN A 69 53.70 -12.72 -30.25
CA GLN A 69 53.25 -12.61 -31.65
C GLN A 69 51.77 -12.21 -31.77
N ALA A 70 51.10 -11.90 -30.63
CA ALA A 70 49.76 -11.39 -30.65
C ALA A 70 49.72 -10.02 -31.35
N THR A 71 48.89 -9.89 -32.34
CA THR A 71 48.70 -8.61 -33.04
C THR A 71 47.83 -7.64 -32.25
N ILE A 72 47.97 -6.35 -32.53
CA ILE A 72 47.06 -5.32 -31.97
C ILE A 72 45.59 -5.64 -32.29
N GLY A 73 45.35 -6.38 -33.39
CA GLY A 73 44.03 -6.83 -33.80
C GLY A 73 43.42 -7.82 -32.79
N ASP A 74 44.17 -8.81 -32.31
CA ASP A 74 43.69 -9.82 -31.34
C ASP A 74 43.33 -9.16 -29.99
N LEU A 75 44.11 -8.17 -29.57
CA LEU A 75 43.84 -7.39 -28.38
C LEU A 75 42.59 -6.55 -28.53
N SER A 76 42.39 -5.93 -29.70
CA SER A 76 41.22 -5.08 -29.98
C SER A 76 39.91 -5.91 -29.97
N GLU A 77 39.94 -7.13 -30.49
CA GLU A 77 38.77 -8.01 -30.53
C GLU A 77 38.29 -8.36 -29.13
N GLY A 78 39.17 -8.73 -28.21
CA GLY A 78 38.80 -9.07 -26.84
C GLY A 78 38.28 -7.86 -26.05
N VAL A 79 38.86 -6.69 -26.27
CA VAL A 79 38.37 -5.45 -25.67
C VAL A 79 36.97 -5.10 -26.22
N TYR A 80 36.77 -5.20 -27.50
CA TYR A 80 35.49 -4.97 -28.16
C TYR A 80 34.38 -5.87 -27.62
N GLN A 81 34.65 -7.17 -27.52
CA GLN A 81 33.74 -8.17 -26.94
C GLN A 81 33.33 -7.80 -25.53
N SER A 82 34.30 -7.39 -24.71
CA SER A 82 34.07 -6.99 -23.32
C SER A 82 33.16 -5.76 -23.21
N LEU A 83 33.39 -4.77 -24.06
CA LEU A 83 32.57 -3.54 -24.09
C LEU A 83 31.13 -3.82 -24.53
N ILE A 84 30.90 -4.72 -25.47
CA ILE A 84 29.54 -5.13 -25.89
C ILE A 84 28.80 -5.79 -24.71
N THR A 85 29.47 -6.66 -23.97
CA THR A 85 28.86 -7.33 -22.82
C THR A 85 28.42 -6.32 -21.74
N SER A 86 29.24 -5.31 -21.48
CA SER A 86 28.91 -4.23 -20.57
C SER A 86 27.72 -3.39 -21.06
N ALA A 87 27.73 -3.04 -22.35
CA ALA A 87 26.63 -2.30 -22.97
C ALA A 87 25.32 -3.07 -22.92
N ALA A 88 25.33 -4.39 -23.12
CA ALA A 88 24.16 -5.25 -22.99
C ALA A 88 23.61 -5.25 -21.55
N GLY A 89 24.47 -5.34 -20.52
CA GLY A 89 24.06 -5.23 -19.12
C GLY A 89 23.35 -3.91 -18.80
N LEU A 90 23.88 -2.80 -19.30
CA LEU A 90 23.27 -1.47 -19.16
C LEU A 90 21.97 -1.34 -19.94
N ALA A 91 21.89 -1.91 -21.13
CA ALA A 91 20.68 -1.90 -21.95
C ALA A 91 19.47 -2.60 -21.28
N VAL A 92 19.73 -3.58 -20.43
CA VAL A 92 18.69 -4.23 -19.63
C VAL A 92 18.40 -3.44 -18.34
N ALA A 93 19.43 -2.91 -17.70
CA ALA A 93 19.30 -2.21 -16.42
C ALA A 93 18.48 -0.91 -16.52
N ILE A 94 18.74 -0.10 -17.55
CA ILE A 94 18.12 1.22 -17.69
C ILE A 94 16.59 1.12 -17.80
N PRO A 95 16.00 0.35 -18.73
CA PRO A 95 14.54 0.25 -18.82
C PRO A 95 13.92 -0.40 -17.59
N THR A 96 14.59 -1.38 -16.99
CA THR A 96 14.11 -2.03 -15.76
C THR A 96 14.04 -1.05 -14.59
N PHE A 97 15.05 -0.18 -14.45
CA PHE A 97 15.08 0.84 -13.41
C PHE A 97 14.01 1.91 -13.60
N ILE A 98 13.79 2.35 -14.83
CA ILE A 98 12.72 3.31 -15.16
C ILE A 98 11.36 2.72 -14.81
N LEU A 99 11.11 1.48 -15.19
CA LEU A 99 9.85 0.80 -14.94
C LEU A 99 9.63 0.59 -13.42
N TYR A 100 10.66 0.19 -12.70
CA TYR A 100 10.63 0.09 -11.24
C TYR A 100 10.27 1.42 -10.59
N SER A 101 10.92 2.50 -10.99
CA SER A 101 10.69 3.84 -10.43
C SER A 101 9.24 4.31 -10.64
N TYR A 102 8.70 4.07 -11.83
CA TYR A 102 7.30 4.39 -12.14
C TYR A 102 6.31 3.57 -11.31
N LEU A 103 6.48 2.25 -11.26
CA LEU A 103 5.60 1.36 -10.51
C LEU A 103 5.68 1.61 -8.99
N SER A 104 6.87 1.89 -8.48
CA SER A 104 7.08 2.22 -7.07
C SER A 104 6.34 3.50 -6.65
N THR A 105 6.39 4.52 -7.49
CA THR A 105 5.66 5.77 -7.24
C THR A 105 4.15 5.54 -7.31
N PHE A 106 3.68 4.77 -8.29
CA PHE A 106 2.26 4.42 -8.42
C PHE A 106 1.75 3.64 -7.21
N ALA A 107 2.51 2.63 -6.75
CA ALA A 107 2.15 1.83 -5.56
C ALA A 107 2.06 2.69 -4.29
N ARG A 108 2.98 3.63 -4.10
CA ARG A 108 2.95 4.57 -2.95
C ARG A 108 1.74 5.48 -2.98
N ASN A 109 1.40 6.04 -4.13
CA ASN A 109 0.21 6.89 -4.27
C ASN A 109 -1.06 6.11 -3.95
N LEU A 110 -1.15 4.86 -4.44
CA LEU A 110 -2.30 3.99 -4.16
C LEU A 110 -2.43 3.70 -2.65
N MET A 111 -1.32 3.47 -1.94
CA MET A 111 -1.33 3.31 -0.48
C MET A 111 -1.86 4.54 0.24
N HIS A 112 -1.44 5.74 -0.15
CA HIS A 112 -1.95 6.98 0.44
C HIS A 112 -3.45 7.18 0.17
N ASP A 113 -3.92 6.82 -1.02
CA ASP A 113 -5.34 6.92 -1.35
C ASP A 113 -6.18 5.92 -0.54
N MET A 114 -5.68 4.70 -0.32
CA MET A 114 -6.33 3.70 0.55
C MET A 114 -6.40 4.15 2.01
N GLU A 115 -5.35 4.76 2.54
CA GLU A 115 -5.31 5.29 3.90
C GLU A 115 -6.33 6.44 4.07
N ARG A 116 -6.41 7.36 3.12
CA ARG A 116 -7.39 8.44 3.10
C ARG A 116 -8.81 7.91 3.01
N GLY A 117 -9.08 7.00 2.08
CA GLY A 117 -10.39 6.36 1.92
C GLY A 117 -10.84 5.63 3.18
N GLY A 118 -9.92 4.93 3.86
CA GLY A 118 -10.20 4.25 5.13
C GLY A 118 -10.65 5.21 6.24
N ILE A 119 -10.00 6.37 6.36
CA ILE A 119 -10.39 7.41 7.33
C ILE A 119 -11.77 7.99 7.00
N GLU A 120 -12.06 8.21 5.73
CA GLU A 120 -13.35 8.78 5.28
C GLU A 120 -14.50 7.81 5.58
N VAL A 121 -14.33 6.52 5.31
CA VAL A 121 -15.32 5.48 5.65
C VAL A 121 -15.59 5.45 7.16
N VAL A 122 -14.56 5.52 8.00
CA VAL A 122 -14.74 5.57 9.46
C VAL A 122 -15.52 6.82 9.89
N ASN A 123 -15.28 7.97 9.29
CA ASN A 123 -16.01 9.20 9.59
C ASN A 123 -17.48 9.11 9.18
N ILE A 124 -17.80 8.54 8.02
CA ILE A 124 -19.18 8.35 7.55
C ILE A 124 -19.94 7.40 8.47
N LEU A 125 -19.30 6.31 8.90
CA LEU A 125 -19.92 5.37 9.86
C LEU A 125 -20.19 6.02 11.21
N GLU A 126 -19.32 6.94 11.65
CA GLU A 126 -19.52 7.65 12.91
C GLU A 126 -20.67 8.67 12.82
N ASP A 127 -20.78 9.40 11.72
CA ASP A 127 -21.89 10.34 11.52
C ASP A 127 -23.23 9.60 11.45
N ALA A 128 -23.30 8.48 10.74
CA ALA A 128 -24.50 7.64 10.70
C ALA A 128 -24.90 7.12 12.10
N ARG A 129 -23.92 6.80 12.96
CA ARG A 129 -24.18 6.36 14.35
C ARG A 129 -24.70 7.50 15.22
N LYS A 130 -24.18 8.71 15.08
CA LYS A 130 -24.66 9.89 15.83
C LYS A 130 -26.11 10.22 15.49
N ASP A 131 -26.47 10.14 14.21
CA ASP A 131 -27.84 10.38 13.77
C ASP A 131 -28.81 9.37 14.37
N GLU A 132 -28.42 8.09 14.49
CA GLU A 132 -29.22 7.03 15.11
C GLU A 132 -29.38 7.28 16.62
N GLU A 133 -28.33 7.67 17.34
CA GLU A 133 -28.33 7.98 18.77
C GLU A 133 -29.21 9.21 19.09
N VAL A 134 -29.16 10.24 18.24
CA VAL A 134 -30.02 11.42 18.33
C VAL A 134 -31.49 11.08 18.10
N LEU A 135 -31.79 10.19 17.17
CA LEU A 135 -33.15 9.71 16.92
C LEU A 135 -33.69 8.89 18.10
N GLU A 136 -32.92 7.99 18.68
CA GLU A 136 -33.32 7.20 19.86
C GLU A 136 -33.56 8.13 21.06
N PHE A 137 -32.69 9.10 21.30
CA PHE A 137 -32.85 10.08 22.36
C PHE A 137 -34.14 10.93 22.18
N SER A 138 -34.39 11.37 20.96
CA SER A 138 -35.59 12.13 20.59
C SER A 138 -36.88 11.32 20.80
N LEU A 139 -36.88 10.05 20.45
CA LEU A 139 -38.02 9.15 20.63
C LEU A 139 -38.26 8.83 22.13
N ALA A 140 -37.21 8.63 22.90
CA ALA A 140 -37.28 8.38 24.34
C ALA A 140 -37.84 9.62 25.08
N HIS A 141 -37.42 10.82 24.72
CA HIS A 141 -37.93 12.06 25.34
C HIS A 141 -39.36 12.38 24.92
N GLY A 142 -39.72 12.16 23.65
CA GLY A 142 -41.08 12.32 23.15
C GLY A 142 -42.09 11.35 23.82
N SER A 143 -41.65 10.13 24.13
CA SER A 143 -42.51 9.15 24.83
C SER A 143 -42.74 9.51 26.32
N ASN A 144 -41.76 10.14 26.97
CA ASN A 144 -41.86 10.58 28.35
C ASN A 144 -42.80 11.80 28.52
N ALA A 145 -42.68 12.78 27.60
CA ALA A 145 -43.55 13.95 27.55
C ALA A 145 -45.03 13.58 27.33
N LYS A 146 -45.28 12.54 26.52
CA LYS A 146 -46.66 12.03 26.30
C LYS A 146 -47.21 11.25 27.48
N ARG A 147 -46.39 10.63 28.34
CA ARG A 147 -46.80 10.00 29.60
C ARG A 147 -47.16 11.02 30.68
N GLU A 148 -46.42 12.09 30.78
CA GLU A 148 -46.70 13.19 31.75
C GLU A 148 -48.00 13.92 31.41
N SER A 149 -48.25 14.19 30.12
CA SER A 149 -49.52 14.83 29.71
C SER A 149 -50.75 13.93 29.90
N SER A 150 -50.59 12.60 29.87
CA SER A 150 -51.68 11.64 30.10
C SER A 150 -51.94 11.41 31.61
N GLY A 151 -50.94 11.65 32.46
CA GLY A 151 -51.08 11.49 33.93
C GLY A 151 -51.76 12.68 34.64
N SER A 152 -51.61 13.90 34.07
CA SER A 152 -52.19 15.13 34.67
C SER A 152 -53.71 15.31 34.44
N GLY A 153 -54.31 14.55 33.54
CA GLY A 153 -55.76 14.64 33.24
C GLY A 153 -56.65 13.84 34.15
N GLY A 154 -56.11 12.95 35.01
CA GLY A 154 -56.88 12.04 35.86
C GLY A 154 -57.25 12.56 37.23
N ASP A 155 -56.60 13.59 37.73
CA ASP A 155 -56.79 14.04 39.11
C ASP A 155 -57.76 15.23 39.29
N LEU A 156 -58.23 15.84 38.21
CA LEU A 156 -59.16 16.99 38.28
C LEU A 156 -60.65 16.56 38.24
N GLU A 157 -60.98 15.32 38.01
CA GLU A 157 -62.37 14.86 37.91
C GLU A 157 -62.93 14.25 39.22
N LYS A 158 -62.13 14.16 40.29
CA LYS A 158 -62.54 13.57 41.59
C LYS A 158 -62.99 14.58 42.65
N GLU A 159 -62.84 15.87 42.41
CA GLU A 159 -63.24 16.87 43.43
C GLU A 159 -64.60 17.56 43.24
N SER A 160 -65.31 17.29 42.13
CA SER A 160 -66.63 17.96 41.89
C SER A 160 -67.89 17.12 42.26
N GLY A 161 -67.74 16.06 43.00
CA GLY A 161 -68.84 15.12 43.32
C GLY A 161 -69.27 14.98 44.76
N LEU A 162 -69.16 16.05 45.61
CA LEU A 162 -69.68 16.06 46.96
C LEU A 162 -70.20 17.45 47.30
N ASN A 163 -71.47 17.74 46.90
CA ASN A 163 -72.38 18.56 47.68
C ASN A 163 -73.80 18.36 47.20
#